data_05c3918559cf66ff33d494ee1e236912
#
_entry.id   05c3918559cf66ff33d494ee1e236912
#
_cell.length_a   1.000
_cell.length_b   1.000
_cell.length_c   1.000
_cell.angle_alpha   90.00
_cell.angle_beta   90.00
_cell.angle_gamma   90.00
#
_symmetry.space_group_name_H-M   'P 1'
#
loop_
_entity.id
_entity.type
_entity.pdbx_description
1 polymer ?
#
loop_
_entity_poly.entity_id
_entity_poly.type
_entity_poly.pdbx_seq_one_letter_code
_entity_poly.pdbx_strand_id
1 'polypeptide(L)'
;MTTPEIKNNNLVSTSEQTTNLPVPADRNPGTPLDLDWVQSLTINRSAVDRRADTFTKRRTVKKDHQAAFLIRAIECIDLTTLSGDDTPSNVHRLCAKAKNPLSRETLAALGLNSVHTGAVCVYHAYVADAVRNLQGSGIPVAAVSTGFPAGLSPFKQRLEEIHQSVNDGAHEIDIVITRAHALNQNWQALYDEMKAFRDACGSAHVKAILATGELGTYTNVARASAVCMMAGADFIKTSTGKEPVNATLPFALIMTRLIRDYQERTGVKIGFKPAGGIRTAKQATEYLMLMKDELGNDWLSPHLFRIGASSLLSDIERQLEHHLTGRYSAYNRHPMA
;
A
#
# COMPACT_ATOMS: atom_id res chain seq x y z
N MET A 1 -28.18 -38.48 -4.35
CA MET A 1 -26.87 -37.96 -3.87
C MET A 1 -27.09 -36.49 -3.53
N THR A 2 -27.28 -36.23 -2.26
CA THR A 2 -27.69 -34.94 -1.70
C THR A 2 -26.49 -34.03 -1.61
N THR A 3 -26.62 -32.86 -2.21
CA THR A 3 -25.68 -31.74 -2.09
C THR A 3 -25.63 -31.21 -0.64
N PRO A 4 -24.49 -30.97 -0.05
CA PRO A 4 -24.43 -30.39 1.29
C PRO A 4 -24.78 -28.90 1.25
N GLU A 5 -25.76 -28.50 2.02
CA GLU A 5 -26.08 -27.09 2.32
C GLU A 5 -24.94 -26.43 3.05
N ILE A 6 -24.41 -25.37 2.45
CA ILE A 6 -23.43 -24.47 3.08
C ILE A 6 -24.19 -23.59 4.08
N LYS A 7 -24.01 -23.84 5.36
CA LYS A 7 -24.49 -22.95 6.44
C LYS A 7 -23.83 -21.59 6.32
N ASN A 8 -24.62 -20.59 5.95
CA ASN A 8 -24.30 -19.18 6.04
C ASN A 8 -24.02 -18.77 7.50
N ASN A 9 -22.76 -18.59 7.84
CA ASN A 9 -22.37 -17.82 9.01
C ASN A 9 -21.75 -16.50 8.54
N ASN A 10 -22.54 -15.44 8.69
CA ASN A 10 -22.20 -14.02 8.79
C ASN A 10 -20.81 -13.60 8.30
N LEU A 11 -20.64 -13.49 7.00
CA LEU A 11 -19.62 -12.67 6.37
C LEU A 11 -20.37 -11.66 5.48
N VAL A 12 -20.16 -10.39 5.83
CA VAL A 12 -20.58 -9.22 5.04
C VAL A 12 -21.99 -8.71 5.31
N SER A 13 -22.08 -7.66 6.12
CA SER A 13 -23.20 -6.74 6.13
C SER A 13 -23.33 -6.04 4.78
N THR A 14 -24.50 -6.11 4.20
CA THR A 14 -24.91 -5.43 2.98
C THR A 14 -24.69 -3.92 3.08
N SER A 15 -23.93 -3.38 2.17
CA SER A 15 -23.72 -1.96 1.98
C SER A 15 -24.96 -1.31 1.35
N GLU A 16 -25.50 -0.34 2.03
CA GLU A 16 -26.28 0.72 1.40
C GLU A 16 -25.38 1.53 0.46
N GLN A 17 -25.88 1.78 -0.74
CA GLN A 17 -25.21 2.63 -1.74
C GLN A 17 -25.15 4.07 -1.23
N THR A 18 -24.03 4.44 -0.66
CA THR A 18 -23.66 5.84 -0.49
C THR A 18 -22.51 6.18 -1.43
N THR A 19 -22.73 7.15 -2.30
CA THR A 19 -21.80 7.75 -3.25
C THR A 19 -20.69 8.56 -2.56
N ASN A 20 -20.29 8.19 -1.35
CA ASN A 20 -19.19 8.82 -0.63
C ASN A 20 -17.97 7.93 -0.72
N LEU A 21 -16.90 8.47 -1.29
CA LEU A 21 -15.55 7.93 -1.13
C LEU A 21 -15.34 7.57 0.35
N PRO A 22 -14.81 6.39 0.66
CA PRO A 22 -14.41 6.08 2.01
C PRO A 22 -13.20 6.98 2.34
N VAL A 23 -13.47 8.18 2.81
CA VAL A 23 -12.44 9.00 3.45
C VAL A 23 -12.06 8.22 4.71
N PRO A 24 -10.78 7.84 4.89
CA PRO A 24 -10.34 7.25 6.14
C PRO A 24 -10.69 8.23 7.26
N ALA A 25 -11.33 7.72 8.29
CA ALA A 25 -12.00 8.54 9.28
C ALA A 25 -11.07 9.53 10.00
N ASP A 26 -9.81 9.16 10.25
CA ASP A 26 -8.91 10.02 11.02
C ASP A 26 -7.52 10.06 10.38
N ARG A 27 -7.11 11.23 9.93
CA ARG A 27 -5.75 11.51 9.51
C ARG A 27 -4.83 11.56 10.72
N ASN A 28 -3.59 11.12 10.53
CA ASN A 28 -2.58 11.26 11.57
C ASN A 28 -2.29 12.75 11.86
N PRO A 29 -2.59 13.25 13.06
CA PRO A 29 -2.28 14.64 13.41
C PRO A 29 -0.78 14.88 13.57
N GLY A 30 -0.01 13.81 13.72
CA GLY A 30 1.38 13.85 14.11
C GLY A 30 1.57 14.17 15.60
N THR A 31 2.82 14.18 16.01
CA THR A 31 3.27 14.59 17.35
C THR A 31 4.53 15.43 17.25
N PRO A 32 4.92 16.17 18.26
CA PRO A 32 6.26 16.74 18.31
C PRO A 32 7.34 15.67 18.13
N LEU A 33 8.48 16.05 17.54
CA LEU A 33 9.61 15.16 17.38
C LEU A 33 10.20 14.76 18.74
N ASP A 34 10.17 13.46 19.03
CA ASP A 34 10.82 12.86 20.20
C ASP A 34 12.16 12.24 19.78
N LEU A 35 13.23 13.06 19.88
CA LEU A 35 14.59 12.61 19.52
C LEU A 35 15.10 11.52 20.44
N ASP A 36 14.73 11.51 21.71
CA ASP A 36 15.16 10.49 22.67
C ASP A 36 14.58 9.13 22.27
N TRP A 37 13.31 9.09 21.88
CA TRP A 37 12.72 7.87 21.31
C TRP A 37 13.42 7.44 20.04
N VAL A 38 13.63 8.35 19.08
CA VAL A 38 14.32 8.03 17.81
C VAL A 38 15.71 7.45 18.09
N GLN A 39 16.49 8.06 18.98
CA GLN A 39 17.84 7.61 19.32
C GLN A 39 17.86 6.28 20.06
N SER A 40 16.85 6.00 20.89
CA SER A 40 16.73 4.74 21.62
C SER A 40 16.43 3.54 20.72
N LEU A 41 15.90 3.76 19.51
CA LEU A 41 15.57 2.69 18.58
C LEU A 41 16.84 1.98 18.10
N THR A 42 16.88 0.68 18.37
CA THR A 42 17.94 -0.23 17.90
C THR A 42 17.31 -1.51 17.39
N ILE A 43 17.80 -2.02 16.26
CA ILE A 43 17.24 -3.23 15.64
C ILE A 43 18.26 -4.36 15.64
N ASN A 44 17.89 -5.47 16.26
CA ASN A 44 18.65 -6.70 16.17
C ASN A 44 18.35 -7.38 14.82
N ARG A 45 19.28 -7.22 13.88
CA ARG A 45 19.16 -7.73 12.51
C ARG A 45 18.89 -9.22 12.48
N SER A 46 19.68 -10.03 13.21
CA SER A 46 19.52 -11.49 13.21
C SER A 46 18.16 -11.96 13.74
N ALA A 47 17.60 -11.24 14.71
CA ALA A 47 16.27 -11.55 15.24
C ALA A 47 15.18 -11.22 14.21
N VAL A 48 15.29 -10.08 13.51
CA VAL A 48 14.37 -9.67 12.45
C VAL A 48 14.41 -10.66 11.28
N ASP A 49 15.61 -10.97 10.79
CA ASP A 49 15.78 -11.87 9.64
C ASP A 49 15.20 -13.27 9.95
N ARG A 50 15.50 -13.84 11.13
CA ARG A 50 14.93 -15.14 11.57
C ARG A 50 13.41 -15.09 11.70
N ARG A 51 12.83 -14.02 12.22
CA ARG A 51 11.38 -13.89 12.35
C ARG A 51 10.73 -13.75 10.97
N ALA A 52 11.27 -12.91 10.09
CA ALA A 52 10.78 -12.70 8.74
C ALA A 52 10.80 -14.01 7.93
N ASP A 53 11.85 -14.81 8.06
CA ASP A 53 12.01 -16.12 7.43
C ASP A 53 10.88 -17.11 7.80
N THR A 54 10.26 -16.95 8.97
CA THR A 54 9.15 -17.82 9.38
C THR A 54 7.92 -17.65 8.51
N PHE A 55 7.67 -16.48 7.91
CA PHE A 55 6.49 -16.24 7.08
C PHE A 55 6.52 -17.03 5.76
N THR A 56 7.70 -17.16 5.14
CA THR A 56 7.87 -17.93 3.90
C THR A 56 7.83 -19.44 4.13
N LYS A 57 8.14 -19.90 5.35
CA LYS A 57 8.25 -21.31 5.74
C LYS A 57 6.98 -21.85 6.43
N ARG A 58 6.04 -21.00 6.77
CA ARG A 58 4.78 -21.42 7.38
C ARG A 58 3.92 -22.18 6.37
N ARG A 59 3.08 -23.06 6.92
CA ARG A 59 2.04 -23.71 6.13
C ARG A 59 1.13 -22.66 5.54
N THR A 60 1.06 -22.59 4.22
CA THR A 60 0.25 -21.60 3.50
C THR A 60 -1.23 -21.79 3.75
N VAL A 61 -1.98 -20.70 3.73
CA VAL A 61 -3.44 -20.67 3.66
C VAL A 61 -3.89 -21.41 2.40
N LYS A 62 -4.93 -22.26 2.48
CA LYS A 62 -5.36 -23.12 1.38
C LYS A 62 -6.87 -23.04 1.14
N LYS A 63 -7.30 -23.44 -0.03
CA LYS A 63 -8.71 -23.56 -0.46
C LYS A 63 -9.45 -22.22 -0.28
N ASP A 64 -10.63 -22.24 0.31
CA ASP A 64 -11.52 -21.08 0.48
C ASP A 64 -10.87 -19.95 1.29
N HIS A 65 -10.08 -20.31 2.30
CA HIS A 65 -9.31 -19.30 3.05
C HIS A 65 -8.25 -18.61 2.18
N GLN A 66 -7.62 -19.34 1.25
CA GLN A 66 -6.70 -18.73 0.29
C GLN A 66 -7.45 -17.80 -0.66
N ALA A 67 -8.59 -18.21 -1.19
CA ALA A 67 -9.43 -17.37 -2.05
C ALA A 67 -9.84 -16.08 -1.32
N ALA A 68 -10.29 -16.18 -0.06
CA ALA A 68 -10.63 -15.01 0.75
C ALA A 68 -9.43 -14.05 0.97
N PHE A 69 -8.24 -14.59 1.25
CA PHE A 69 -7.02 -13.77 1.35
C PHE A 69 -6.63 -13.12 0.02
N LEU A 70 -6.84 -13.79 -1.10
CA LEU A 70 -6.55 -13.24 -2.43
C LEU A 70 -7.55 -12.13 -2.81
N ILE A 71 -8.83 -12.28 -2.47
CA ILE A 71 -9.82 -11.21 -2.63
C ILE A 71 -9.41 -10.01 -1.78
N ARG A 72 -9.05 -10.22 -0.51
CA ARG A 72 -8.55 -9.16 0.36
C ARG A 72 -7.28 -8.50 -0.20
N ALA A 73 -6.39 -9.28 -0.81
CA ALA A 73 -5.21 -8.73 -1.46
C ALA A 73 -5.59 -7.80 -2.62
N ILE A 74 -6.59 -8.16 -3.46
CA ILE A 74 -7.09 -7.29 -4.54
C ILE A 74 -7.58 -5.96 -3.95
N GLU A 75 -8.41 -6.01 -2.91
CA GLU A 75 -8.95 -4.81 -2.25
C GLU A 75 -7.85 -3.90 -1.67
N CYS A 76 -6.68 -4.46 -1.36
CA CYS A 76 -5.53 -3.73 -0.83
C CYS A 76 -4.51 -3.33 -1.90
N ILE A 77 -4.69 -3.65 -3.18
CA ILE A 77 -3.75 -3.24 -4.24
C ILE A 77 -3.92 -1.74 -4.53
N ASP A 78 -2.82 -0.98 -4.46
CA ASP A 78 -2.68 0.26 -5.20
C ASP A 78 -2.21 -0.11 -6.61
N LEU A 79 -3.16 -0.20 -7.56
CA LEU A 79 -2.85 -0.62 -8.92
C LEU A 79 -2.08 0.51 -9.61
N THR A 80 -0.83 0.23 -9.98
CA THR A 80 0.18 1.25 -10.22
C THR A 80 0.72 1.19 -11.64
N THR A 81 0.81 2.35 -12.31
CA THR A 81 1.69 2.57 -13.44
C THR A 81 2.56 3.80 -13.18
N LEU A 82 3.88 3.65 -13.34
CA LEU A 82 4.88 4.69 -13.11
C LEU A 82 6.00 4.53 -14.15
N SER A 83 5.61 4.49 -15.41
CA SER A 83 6.51 4.37 -16.54
C SER A 83 6.65 5.72 -17.24
N GLY A 84 7.82 6.02 -17.77
CA GLY A 84 8.06 7.28 -18.48
C GLY A 84 7.36 7.36 -19.85
N ASP A 85 6.87 6.23 -20.35
CA ASP A 85 6.10 6.09 -21.58
C ASP A 85 4.59 5.92 -21.36
N ASP A 86 4.10 6.17 -20.12
CA ASP A 86 2.68 6.15 -19.85
C ASP A 86 1.92 7.18 -20.70
N THR A 87 0.70 6.83 -21.04
CA THR A 87 -0.21 7.66 -21.82
C THR A 87 -1.59 7.72 -21.16
N PRO A 88 -2.45 8.72 -21.51
CA PRO A 88 -3.83 8.74 -21.03
C PRO A 88 -4.59 7.44 -21.33
N SER A 89 -4.30 6.76 -22.44
CA SER A 89 -4.90 5.47 -22.79
C SER A 89 -4.46 4.34 -21.85
N ASN A 90 -3.18 4.33 -21.43
CA ASN A 90 -2.69 3.37 -20.43
C ASN A 90 -3.39 3.58 -19.08
N VAL A 91 -3.50 4.84 -18.65
CA VAL A 91 -4.18 5.21 -17.41
C VAL A 91 -5.68 4.87 -17.48
N HIS A 92 -6.34 5.08 -18.61
CA HIS A 92 -7.73 4.66 -18.80
C HIS A 92 -7.90 3.14 -18.61
N ARG A 93 -7.04 2.33 -19.25
CA ARG A 93 -7.07 0.86 -19.07
C ARG A 93 -6.79 0.44 -17.65
N LEU A 94 -5.82 1.09 -16.97
CA LEU A 94 -5.51 0.86 -15.56
C LEU A 94 -6.74 1.11 -14.67
N CYS A 95 -7.43 2.24 -14.86
CA CYS A 95 -8.64 2.58 -14.12
C CYS A 95 -9.79 1.60 -14.39
N ALA A 96 -9.97 1.17 -15.65
CA ALA A 96 -10.96 0.16 -16.01
C ALA A 96 -10.67 -1.18 -15.32
N LYS A 97 -9.41 -1.58 -15.27
CA LYS A 97 -8.95 -2.79 -14.58
C LYS A 97 -9.10 -2.67 -13.06
N ALA A 98 -8.82 -1.51 -12.49
CA ALA A 98 -9.01 -1.25 -11.05
C ALA A 98 -10.47 -1.40 -10.62
N LYS A 99 -11.41 -0.93 -11.44
CA LYS A 99 -12.86 -1.07 -11.20
C LYS A 99 -13.35 -2.50 -11.36
N ASN A 100 -12.77 -3.26 -12.27
CA ASN A 100 -13.20 -4.61 -12.64
C ASN A 100 -12.00 -5.58 -12.70
N PRO A 101 -11.38 -5.88 -11.57
CA PRO A 101 -10.19 -6.74 -11.52
C PRO A 101 -10.50 -8.21 -11.85
N LEU A 102 -11.74 -8.65 -11.66
CA LEU A 102 -12.20 -10.01 -11.93
C LEU A 102 -13.30 -10.03 -12.99
N SER A 103 -13.39 -11.12 -13.75
CA SER A 103 -14.49 -11.33 -14.69
C SER A 103 -15.81 -11.55 -13.95
N ARG A 104 -16.93 -11.29 -14.64
CA ARG A 104 -18.28 -11.53 -14.07
C ARG A 104 -18.49 -13.00 -13.71
N GLU A 105 -17.96 -13.91 -14.51
CA GLU A 105 -18.04 -15.35 -14.26
C GLU A 105 -17.26 -15.72 -12.98
N THR A 106 -16.05 -15.15 -12.80
CA THR A 106 -15.25 -15.38 -11.59
C THR A 106 -15.96 -14.82 -10.35
N LEU A 107 -16.49 -13.60 -10.42
CA LEU A 107 -17.24 -13.00 -9.32
C LEU A 107 -18.46 -13.86 -8.94
N ALA A 108 -19.26 -14.27 -9.90
CA ALA A 108 -20.44 -15.10 -9.67
C ALA A 108 -20.07 -16.46 -9.04
N ALA A 109 -19.02 -17.10 -9.52
CA ALA A 109 -18.54 -18.38 -8.99
C ALA A 109 -17.98 -18.27 -7.57
N LEU A 110 -17.45 -17.09 -7.18
CA LEU A 110 -16.99 -16.78 -5.82
C LEU A 110 -18.13 -16.28 -4.90
N GLY A 111 -19.35 -16.09 -5.42
CA GLY A 111 -20.49 -15.55 -4.67
C GLY A 111 -20.34 -14.04 -4.35
N LEU A 112 -19.59 -13.30 -5.17
CA LEU A 112 -19.33 -11.88 -4.99
C LEU A 112 -20.13 -11.05 -5.98
N ASN A 113 -20.65 -9.90 -5.52
CA ASN A 113 -21.32 -8.93 -6.39
C ASN A 113 -20.32 -8.03 -7.10
N SER A 114 -19.28 -7.59 -6.40
CA SER A 114 -18.22 -6.73 -6.92
C SER A 114 -16.96 -6.85 -6.07
N VAL A 115 -15.84 -6.50 -6.65
CA VAL A 115 -14.57 -6.24 -5.98
C VAL A 115 -13.81 -5.20 -6.80
N HIS A 116 -13.05 -4.34 -6.17
CA HIS A 116 -12.20 -3.36 -6.83
C HIS A 116 -10.86 -3.23 -6.08
N THR A 117 -9.88 -2.60 -6.70
CA THR A 117 -8.59 -2.34 -6.05
C THR A 117 -8.67 -1.20 -5.03
N GLY A 118 -7.72 -1.13 -4.11
CA GLY A 118 -7.70 -0.14 -3.04
C GLY A 118 -7.45 1.29 -3.51
N ALA A 119 -6.66 1.44 -4.57
CA ALA A 119 -6.40 2.72 -5.23
C ALA A 119 -5.86 2.50 -6.64
N VAL A 120 -5.80 3.60 -7.42
CA VAL A 120 -4.97 3.71 -8.62
C VAL A 120 -3.83 4.68 -8.32
N CYS A 121 -2.59 4.29 -8.64
CA CYS A 121 -1.40 5.10 -8.37
C CYS A 121 -0.69 5.46 -9.67
N VAL A 122 -0.50 6.77 -9.90
CA VAL A 122 0.05 7.34 -11.14
C VAL A 122 1.05 8.46 -10.85
N TYR A 123 1.76 8.93 -11.89
CA TYR A 123 2.47 10.20 -11.83
C TYR A 123 1.50 11.39 -11.76
N HIS A 124 1.95 12.50 -11.17
CA HIS A 124 1.18 13.76 -11.08
C HIS A 124 0.59 14.20 -12.42
N ALA A 125 1.30 14.02 -13.55
CA ALA A 125 0.83 14.38 -14.89
C ALA A 125 -0.47 13.67 -15.32
N TYR A 126 -0.83 12.56 -14.69
CA TYR A 126 -2.00 11.73 -15.02
C TYR A 126 -3.09 11.70 -13.96
N VAL A 127 -2.95 12.51 -12.90
CA VAL A 127 -3.95 12.56 -11.81
C VAL A 127 -5.32 12.94 -12.34
N ALA A 128 -5.44 14.02 -13.10
CA ALA A 128 -6.72 14.48 -13.64
C ALA A 128 -7.37 13.43 -14.56
N ASP A 129 -6.57 12.69 -15.35
CA ASP A 129 -7.07 11.58 -16.18
C ASP A 129 -7.60 10.43 -15.33
N ALA A 130 -6.86 10.04 -14.30
CA ALA A 130 -7.28 8.96 -13.37
C ALA A 130 -8.56 9.35 -12.61
N VAL A 131 -8.65 10.58 -12.10
CA VAL A 131 -9.83 11.10 -11.40
C VAL A 131 -11.07 11.03 -12.29
N ARG A 132 -10.99 11.51 -13.53
CA ARG A 132 -12.11 11.42 -14.50
C ARG A 132 -12.53 9.97 -14.74
N ASN A 133 -11.58 9.06 -14.94
CA ASN A 133 -11.87 7.66 -15.26
C ASN A 133 -12.40 6.86 -14.06
N LEU A 134 -12.15 7.31 -12.82
CA LEU A 134 -12.61 6.66 -11.59
C LEU A 134 -13.83 7.33 -10.96
N GLN A 135 -14.38 8.36 -11.59
CA GLN A 135 -15.55 9.08 -11.09
C GLN A 135 -16.69 8.10 -10.75
N GLY A 136 -17.25 8.21 -9.56
CA GLY A 136 -18.36 7.37 -9.07
C GLY A 136 -17.98 5.94 -8.66
N SER A 137 -16.69 5.55 -8.75
CA SER A 137 -16.27 4.18 -8.39
C SER A 137 -15.91 4.00 -6.91
N GLY A 138 -15.68 5.08 -6.18
CA GLY A 138 -15.17 5.02 -4.80
C GLY A 138 -13.67 4.68 -4.69
N ILE A 139 -12.96 4.51 -5.79
CA ILE A 139 -11.52 4.19 -5.80
C ILE A 139 -10.71 5.48 -5.74
N PRO A 140 -9.87 5.70 -4.71
CA PRO A 140 -9.04 6.88 -4.62
C PRO A 140 -7.92 6.90 -5.65
N VAL A 141 -7.50 8.10 -6.04
CA VAL A 141 -6.30 8.33 -6.86
C VAL A 141 -5.15 8.71 -5.96
N ALA A 142 -4.06 7.96 -6.04
CA ALA A 142 -2.78 8.25 -5.42
C ALA A 142 -1.81 8.82 -6.45
N ALA A 143 -1.10 9.89 -6.08
CA ALA A 143 -0.04 10.47 -6.90
C ALA A 143 1.32 10.26 -6.25
N VAL A 144 2.33 9.77 -6.99
CA VAL A 144 3.72 9.86 -6.52
C VAL A 144 4.22 11.28 -6.68
N SER A 145 5.02 11.77 -5.74
CA SER A 145 5.41 13.18 -5.66
C SER A 145 6.78 13.38 -5.07
N THR A 146 7.15 14.65 -4.92
CA THR A 146 8.40 15.14 -4.31
C THR A 146 9.67 14.74 -5.08
N GLY A 147 9.57 14.78 -6.41
CA GLY A 147 10.69 14.43 -7.30
C GLY A 147 10.90 12.92 -7.38
N PHE A 148 9.80 12.15 -7.35
CA PHE A 148 9.84 10.68 -7.48
C PHE A 148 10.58 10.25 -8.77
N PRO A 149 11.46 9.20 -8.74
CA PRO A 149 11.76 8.35 -7.57
C PRO A 149 12.92 8.84 -6.70
N ALA A 150 13.71 9.79 -7.14
CA ALA A 150 14.95 10.17 -6.48
C ALA A 150 14.75 11.06 -5.24
N GLY A 151 13.70 11.89 -5.21
CA GLY A 151 13.43 12.80 -4.10
C GLY A 151 14.42 13.99 -4.01
N LEU A 152 15.09 14.35 -5.13
CA LEU A 152 16.19 15.32 -5.16
C LEU A 152 15.86 16.62 -5.93
N SER A 153 14.62 16.81 -6.35
CA SER A 153 14.19 18.12 -6.89
C SER A 153 14.30 19.21 -5.82
N PRO A 154 14.50 20.48 -6.19
CA PRO A 154 14.52 21.57 -5.23
C PRO A 154 13.28 21.60 -4.35
N PHE A 155 13.44 21.87 -3.06
CA PHE A 155 12.38 21.74 -2.06
C PHE A 155 11.08 22.47 -2.43
N LYS A 156 11.20 23.73 -2.90
CA LYS A 156 10.04 24.52 -3.34
C LYS A 156 9.26 23.82 -4.47
N GLN A 157 9.96 23.24 -5.45
CA GLN A 157 9.33 22.54 -6.56
C GLN A 157 8.61 21.26 -6.09
N ARG A 158 9.14 20.59 -5.08
CA ARG A 158 8.49 19.40 -4.48
C ARG A 158 7.17 19.76 -3.78
N LEU A 159 7.09 20.92 -3.15
CA LEU A 159 5.83 21.43 -2.59
C LEU A 159 4.82 21.79 -3.69
N GLU A 160 5.26 22.45 -4.75
CA GLU A 160 4.40 22.78 -5.89
C GLU A 160 3.86 21.52 -6.58
N GLU A 161 4.67 20.46 -6.70
CA GLU A 161 4.25 19.17 -7.25
C GLU A 161 3.13 18.52 -6.41
N ILE A 162 3.20 18.62 -5.07
CA ILE A 162 2.12 18.20 -4.17
C ILE A 162 0.86 19.03 -4.42
N HIS A 163 0.98 20.37 -4.37
CA HIS A 163 -0.15 21.27 -4.57
C HIS A 163 -0.85 21.00 -5.91
N GLN A 164 -0.08 20.81 -7.00
CA GLN A 164 -0.64 20.50 -8.31
C GLN A 164 -1.42 19.18 -8.27
N SER A 165 -0.85 18.12 -7.67
CA SER A 165 -1.52 16.82 -7.59
C SER A 165 -2.83 16.90 -6.78
N VAL A 166 -2.84 17.65 -5.68
CA VAL A 166 -4.05 17.86 -4.87
C VAL A 166 -5.09 18.66 -5.65
N ASN A 167 -4.69 19.72 -6.33
CA ASN A 167 -5.58 20.55 -7.16
C ASN A 167 -6.18 19.76 -8.33
N ASP A 168 -5.44 18.80 -8.89
CA ASP A 168 -5.91 17.88 -9.94
C ASP A 168 -6.83 16.77 -9.40
N GLY A 169 -7.05 16.72 -8.08
CA GLY A 169 -7.98 15.82 -7.42
C GLY A 169 -7.37 14.55 -6.84
N ALA A 170 -6.06 14.50 -6.62
CA ALA A 170 -5.45 13.37 -5.91
C ALA A 170 -5.98 13.27 -4.47
N HIS A 171 -6.39 12.07 -4.07
CA HIS A 171 -6.88 11.78 -2.72
C HIS A 171 -5.73 11.39 -1.78
N GLU A 172 -4.65 10.90 -2.34
CA GLU A 172 -3.50 10.35 -1.62
C GLU A 172 -2.21 10.79 -2.32
N ILE A 173 -1.19 11.15 -1.54
CA ILE A 173 0.10 11.60 -2.05
C ILE A 173 1.20 10.69 -1.49
N ASP A 174 1.88 9.96 -2.37
CA ASP A 174 3.00 9.11 -2.04
C ASP A 174 4.30 9.94 -2.17
N ILE A 175 4.76 10.57 -1.10
CA ILE A 175 5.96 11.42 -1.08
C ILE A 175 7.23 10.59 -0.91
N VAL A 176 8.35 11.05 -1.51
CA VAL A 176 9.67 10.46 -1.30
C VAL A 176 10.47 11.34 -0.36
N ILE A 177 10.98 10.78 0.73
CA ILE A 177 11.86 11.50 1.66
C ILE A 177 13.24 11.78 1.04
N THR A 178 13.91 12.82 1.52
CA THR A 178 15.33 13.03 1.26
C THR A 178 16.16 12.03 2.07
N ARG A 179 16.62 10.96 1.41
CA ARG A 179 17.37 9.86 2.07
C ARG A 179 18.61 10.33 2.82
N ALA A 180 19.25 11.40 2.32
CA ALA A 180 20.43 11.98 2.95
C ALA A 180 20.18 12.43 4.40
N HIS A 181 18.97 12.86 4.74
CA HIS A 181 18.63 13.20 6.13
C HIS A 181 18.74 11.98 7.04
N ALA A 182 18.19 10.84 6.63
CA ALA A 182 18.26 9.60 7.39
C ALA A 182 19.67 9.01 7.43
N LEU A 183 20.42 9.06 6.31
CA LEU A 183 21.78 8.55 6.22
C LEU A 183 22.76 9.36 7.09
N ASN A 184 22.57 10.65 7.17
CA ASN A 184 23.34 11.55 8.03
C ASN A 184 22.78 11.67 9.45
N GLN A 185 21.75 10.92 9.80
CA GLN A 185 21.06 10.95 11.09
C GLN A 185 20.53 12.34 11.48
N ASN A 186 20.23 13.17 10.49
CA ASN A 186 19.61 14.48 10.69
C ASN A 186 18.08 14.34 10.79
N TRP A 187 17.62 13.81 11.91
CA TRP A 187 16.22 13.49 12.14
C TRP A 187 15.33 14.72 12.22
N GLN A 188 15.87 15.85 12.69
CA GLN A 188 15.16 17.13 12.69
C GLN A 188 14.85 17.58 11.26
N ALA A 189 15.83 17.55 10.36
CA ALA A 189 15.60 17.95 8.97
C ALA A 189 14.61 17.02 8.25
N LEU A 190 14.63 15.70 8.55
CA LEU A 190 13.65 14.76 8.02
C LEU A 190 12.25 15.07 8.54
N TYR A 191 12.11 15.38 9.83
CA TYR A 191 10.84 15.76 10.45
C TYR A 191 10.27 17.04 9.83
N ASP A 192 11.09 18.10 9.72
CA ASP A 192 10.66 19.39 9.19
C ASP A 192 10.26 19.28 7.70
N GLU A 193 11.05 18.53 6.91
CA GLU A 193 10.70 18.23 5.50
C GLU A 193 9.37 17.51 5.40
N MET A 194 9.19 16.43 6.15
CA MET A 194 7.98 15.63 6.13
C MET A 194 6.75 16.43 6.62
N LYS A 195 6.93 17.26 7.64
CA LYS A 195 5.90 18.16 8.16
C LYS A 195 5.42 19.13 7.09
N ALA A 196 6.35 19.75 6.35
CA ALA A 196 6.02 20.65 5.26
C ALA A 196 5.28 19.93 4.12
N PHE A 197 5.68 18.70 3.77
CA PHE A 197 4.95 17.90 2.78
C PHE A 197 3.55 17.55 3.28
N ARG A 198 3.41 17.19 4.55
CA ARG A 198 2.12 16.92 5.17
C ARG A 198 1.17 18.12 5.09
N ASP A 199 1.69 19.31 5.39
CA ASP A 199 0.93 20.53 5.35
C ASP A 199 0.52 20.90 3.91
N ALA A 200 1.40 20.70 2.93
CA ALA A 200 1.11 20.90 1.50
C ALA A 200 0.03 19.96 0.96
N CYS A 201 -0.10 18.76 1.51
CA CYS A 201 -1.12 17.78 1.11
C CYS A 201 -2.54 18.17 1.52
N GLY A 202 -2.72 19.15 2.42
CA GLY A 202 -4.05 19.58 2.90
C GLY A 202 -4.88 18.40 3.40
N SER A 203 -6.00 18.09 2.77
CA SER A 203 -6.87 16.95 3.13
C SER A 203 -6.44 15.62 2.54
N ALA A 204 -5.55 15.59 1.54
CA ALA A 204 -5.09 14.36 0.94
C ALA A 204 -4.22 13.53 1.90
N HIS A 205 -4.36 12.20 1.88
CA HIS A 205 -3.58 11.28 2.70
C HIS A 205 -2.12 11.25 2.27
N VAL A 206 -1.22 11.18 3.24
CA VAL A 206 0.23 11.15 2.98
C VAL A 206 0.79 9.77 3.22
N LYS A 207 1.46 9.22 2.20
CA LYS A 207 2.25 7.99 2.35
C LYS A 207 3.73 8.31 2.18
N ALA A 208 4.51 8.15 3.24
CA ALA A 208 5.94 8.44 3.24
C ALA A 208 6.75 7.28 2.68
N ILE A 209 7.34 7.44 1.49
CA ILE A 209 8.25 6.47 0.87
C ILE A 209 9.64 6.62 1.48
N LEU A 210 10.07 5.61 2.21
CA LEU A 210 11.37 5.61 2.92
C LEU A 210 12.54 5.21 2.03
N ALA A 211 12.30 4.46 0.93
CA ALA A 211 13.33 3.81 0.13
C ALA A 211 14.23 2.90 0.99
N THR A 212 13.62 1.97 1.70
CA THR A 212 14.21 1.15 2.77
C THR A 212 15.51 0.45 2.38
N GLY A 213 15.63 0.02 1.12
CA GLY A 213 16.83 -0.62 0.59
C GLY A 213 18.06 0.30 0.51
N GLU A 214 17.85 1.62 0.57
CA GLU A 214 18.90 2.64 0.43
C GLU A 214 19.25 3.35 1.75
N LEU A 215 18.61 2.98 2.88
CA LEU A 215 18.86 3.60 4.19
C LEU A 215 20.04 2.97 4.97
N GLY A 216 20.76 2.04 4.38
CA GLY A 216 21.99 1.45 4.90
C GLY A 216 21.78 0.45 6.05
N THR A 217 20.96 0.73 7.05
CA THR A 217 20.75 -0.14 8.21
C THR A 217 19.27 -0.31 8.57
N TYR A 218 18.92 -1.43 9.20
CA TYR A 218 17.58 -1.66 9.76
C TYR A 218 17.21 -0.62 10.84
N THR A 219 18.19 -0.15 11.58
CA THR A 219 18.00 0.92 12.58
C THR A 219 17.61 2.24 11.92
N ASN A 220 18.23 2.61 10.80
CA ASN A 220 17.83 3.81 10.06
C ASN A 220 16.40 3.69 9.50
N VAL A 221 15.99 2.49 9.03
CA VAL A 221 14.61 2.25 8.61
C VAL A 221 13.64 2.46 9.77
N ALA A 222 13.94 1.92 10.96
CA ALA A 222 13.11 2.11 12.14
C ALA A 222 13.00 3.59 12.54
N ARG A 223 14.12 4.28 12.61
CA ARG A 223 14.20 5.71 12.98
C ARG A 223 13.47 6.60 11.97
N ALA A 224 13.70 6.39 10.67
CA ALA A 224 12.99 7.13 9.62
C ALA A 224 11.46 6.88 9.67
N SER A 225 11.03 5.63 9.93
CA SER A 225 9.61 5.29 10.13
C SER A 225 9.00 6.09 11.28
N ALA A 226 9.66 6.12 12.44
CA ALA A 226 9.19 6.84 13.61
C ALA A 226 9.08 8.35 13.34
N VAL A 227 10.11 8.95 12.73
CA VAL A 227 10.14 10.38 12.38
C VAL A 227 9.02 10.74 11.41
N CYS A 228 8.80 9.96 10.35
CA CYS A 228 7.73 10.22 9.39
C CYS A 228 6.34 10.11 10.03
N MET A 229 6.12 9.13 10.91
CA MET A 229 4.86 9.00 11.64
C MET A 229 4.62 10.18 12.58
N MET A 230 5.64 10.61 13.34
CA MET A 230 5.55 11.80 14.19
C MET A 230 5.27 13.07 13.39
N ALA A 231 5.83 13.19 12.19
CA ALA A 231 5.57 14.34 11.31
C ALA A 231 4.18 14.31 10.64
N GLY A 232 3.36 13.28 10.87
CA GLY A 232 1.98 13.21 10.40
C GLY A 232 1.76 12.37 9.13
N ALA A 233 2.65 11.44 8.80
CA ALA A 233 2.39 10.47 7.74
C ALA A 233 1.22 9.56 8.13
N ASP A 234 0.23 9.41 7.23
CA ASP A 234 -0.91 8.51 7.41
C ASP A 234 -0.50 7.05 7.10
N PHE A 235 0.48 6.89 6.22
CA PHE A 235 1.10 5.61 5.86
C PHE A 235 2.62 5.74 5.82
N ILE A 236 3.32 4.67 6.16
CA ILE A 236 4.72 4.50 5.79
C ILE A 236 4.84 3.45 4.68
N LYS A 237 5.61 3.78 3.64
CA LYS A 237 5.78 2.97 2.43
C LYS A 237 7.23 2.54 2.29
N THR A 238 7.48 1.29 1.90
CA THR A 238 8.84 0.77 1.83
C THR A 238 9.69 1.48 0.78
N SER A 239 9.21 1.57 -0.46
CA SER A 239 10.07 1.83 -1.62
C SER A 239 9.33 2.53 -2.75
N THR A 240 10.05 3.08 -3.70
CA THR A 240 9.50 3.62 -4.96
C THR A 240 9.19 2.52 -5.97
N GLY A 241 9.85 1.36 -5.85
CA GLY A 241 9.84 0.30 -6.86
C GLY A 241 10.94 0.44 -7.91
N LYS A 242 11.79 1.48 -7.81
CA LYS A 242 12.88 1.76 -8.74
C LYS A 242 14.26 1.48 -8.14
N GLU A 243 14.33 1.22 -6.83
CA GLU A 243 15.56 0.84 -6.14
C GLU A 243 15.97 -0.61 -6.47
N PRO A 244 17.26 -0.98 -6.34
CA PRO A 244 17.72 -2.35 -6.47
C PRO A 244 17.08 -3.32 -5.46
N VAL A 245 16.84 -2.85 -4.23
CA VAL A 245 16.16 -3.59 -3.17
C VAL A 245 14.93 -2.81 -2.72
N ASN A 246 13.77 -3.41 -2.91
CA ASN A 246 12.48 -2.81 -2.58
C ASN A 246 11.85 -3.45 -1.34
N ALA A 247 10.54 -3.75 -1.38
CA ALA A 247 9.85 -4.38 -0.27
C ALA A 247 10.43 -5.78 0.04
N THR A 248 10.77 -5.97 1.31
CA THR A 248 11.16 -7.28 1.86
C THR A 248 10.41 -7.54 3.16
N LEU A 249 10.23 -8.80 3.53
CA LEU A 249 9.60 -9.15 4.81
C LEU A 249 10.37 -8.62 6.04
N PRO A 250 11.71 -8.59 6.07
CA PRO A 250 12.44 -7.93 7.15
C PRO A 250 12.11 -6.45 7.30
N PHE A 251 12.09 -5.67 6.22
CA PHE A 251 11.69 -4.26 6.28
C PHE A 251 10.24 -4.11 6.73
N ALA A 252 9.33 -4.93 6.18
CA ALA A 252 7.93 -4.93 6.60
C ALA A 252 7.77 -5.20 8.09
N LEU A 253 8.50 -6.18 8.62
CA LEU A 253 8.46 -6.55 10.04
C LEU A 253 8.93 -5.40 10.94
N ILE A 254 10.00 -4.69 10.55
CA ILE A 254 10.48 -3.51 11.28
C ILE A 254 9.41 -2.43 11.28
N MET A 255 8.90 -2.09 10.10
CA MET A 255 7.96 -0.98 9.93
C MET A 255 6.63 -1.25 10.65
N THR A 256 6.09 -2.47 10.58
CA THR A 256 4.84 -2.83 11.27
C THR A 256 5.00 -2.80 12.79
N ARG A 257 6.16 -3.18 13.32
CA ARG A 257 6.45 -3.06 14.75
C ARG A 257 6.51 -1.60 15.20
N LEU A 258 7.13 -0.73 14.40
CA LEU A 258 7.14 0.71 14.67
C LEU A 258 5.72 1.32 14.61
N ILE A 259 4.85 0.83 13.70
CA ILE A 259 3.43 1.22 13.66
C ILE A 259 2.74 0.83 14.96
N ARG A 260 2.95 -0.38 15.47
CA ARG A 260 2.41 -0.82 16.75
C ARG A 260 2.91 0.05 17.90
N ASP A 261 4.22 0.26 17.98
CA ASP A 261 4.83 1.06 19.03
C ASP A 261 4.32 2.52 19.00
N TYR A 262 4.11 3.08 17.80
CA TYR A 262 3.51 4.41 17.63
C TYR A 262 2.06 4.44 18.10
N GLN A 263 1.26 3.43 17.72
CA GLN A 263 -0.12 3.31 18.17
C GLN A 263 -0.23 3.17 19.70
N GLU A 264 0.63 2.37 20.32
CA GLU A 264 0.67 2.20 21.78
C GLU A 264 0.98 3.53 22.49
N ARG A 265 1.80 4.40 21.87
CA ARG A 265 2.16 5.70 22.42
C ARG A 265 1.10 6.79 22.20
N THR A 266 0.41 6.76 21.07
CA THR A 266 -0.41 7.88 20.60
C THR A 266 -1.89 7.55 20.46
N GLY A 267 -2.26 6.28 20.40
CA GLY A 267 -3.59 5.81 20.03
C GLY A 267 -3.89 5.87 18.53
N VAL A 268 -2.99 6.44 17.70
CA VAL A 268 -3.22 6.66 16.26
C VAL A 268 -2.79 5.42 15.45
N LYS A 269 -3.69 4.95 14.59
CA LYS A 269 -3.40 3.85 13.65
C LYS A 269 -2.77 4.39 12.37
N ILE A 270 -1.58 3.91 12.05
CA ILE A 270 -0.84 4.24 10.83
C ILE A 270 -0.94 3.08 9.85
N GLY A 271 -1.11 3.39 8.56
CA GLY A 271 -1.12 2.39 7.50
C GLY A 271 0.27 1.96 7.07
N PHE A 272 0.34 0.78 6.46
CA PHE A 272 1.57 0.22 5.89
C PHE A 272 1.39 -0.08 4.40
N LYS A 273 2.39 0.31 3.57
CA LYS A 273 2.38 0.03 2.13
C LYS A 273 3.71 -0.58 1.68
N PRO A 274 3.83 -1.92 1.60
CA PRO A 274 4.93 -2.53 0.85
C PRO A 274 4.76 -2.24 -0.65
N ALA A 275 5.85 -1.90 -1.33
CA ALA A 275 5.86 -1.59 -2.75
C ALA A 275 7.15 -2.04 -3.41
N GLY A 276 7.05 -2.47 -4.68
CA GLY A 276 8.17 -2.95 -5.47
C GLY A 276 8.53 -4.42 -5.23
N GLY A 277 8.53 -5.20 -6.29
CA GLY A 277 8.94 -6.62 -6.28
C GLY A 277 7.86 -7.63 -5.85
N ILE A 278 6.67 -7.19 -5.44
CA ILE A 278 5.57 -8.08 -5.07
C ILE A 278 4.77 -8.42 -6.33
N ARG A 279 4.93 -9.64 -6.84
CA ARG A 279 4.42 -10.06 -8.16
C ARG A 279 3.54 -11.30 -8.11
N THR A 280 3.53 -12.03 -6.99
CA THR A 280 2.81 -13.30 -6.88
C THR A 280 1.78 -13.28 -5.76
N ALA A 281 0.69 -14.01 -5.95
CA ALA A 281 -0.35 -14.24 -4.96
C ALA A 281 0.23 -14.79 -3.64
N LYS A 282 1.26 -15.65 -3.73
CA LYS A 282 1.97 -16.18 -2.56
C LYS A 282 2.62 -15.05 -1.75
N GLN A 283 3.36 -14.15 -2.42
CA GLN A 283 3.98 -13.01 -1.75
C GLN A 283 2.93 -12.10 -1.08
N ALA A 284 1.83 -11.78 -1.79
CA ALA A 284 0.75 -10.98 -1.20
C ALA A 284 0.17 -11.63 0.07
N THR A 285 -0.01 -12.95 0.06
CA THR A 285 -0.48 -13.70 1.24
C THR A 285 0.54 -13.64 2.38
N GLU A 286 1.85 -13.70 2.10
CA GLU A 286 2.90 -13.57 3.12
C GLU A 286 2.85 -12.20 3.82
N TYR A 287 2.63 -11.11 3.07
CA TYR A 287 2.44 -9.78 3.65
C TYR A 287 1.14 -9.66 4.47
N LEU A 288 0.03 -10.21 3.98
CA LEU A 288 -1.22 -10.24 4.74
C LEU A 288 -1.09 -11.03 6.05
N MET A 289 -0.37 -12.17 6.03
CA MET A 289 -0.08 -12.93 7.24
C MET A 289 0.79 -12.14 8.21
N LEU A 290 1.80 -11.41 7.73
CA LEU A 290 2.65 -10.55 8.54
C LEU A 290 1.81 -9.44 9.21
N MET A 291 0.96 -8.76 8.43
CA MET A 291 0.06 -7.73 8.96
C MET A 291 -0.84 -8.27 10.06
N LYS A 292 -1.47 -9.43 9.81
CA LYS A 292 -2.34 -10.08 10.79
C LYS A 292 -1.61 -10.45 12.07
N ASP A 293 -0.39 -11.00 11.97
CA ASP A 293 0.38 -11.45 13.12
C ASP A 293 0.93 -10.30 13.96
N GLU A 294 1.38 -9.22 13.35
CA GLU A 294 2.04 -8.12 14.05
C GLU A 294 1.07 -7.00 14.48
N LEU A 295 -0.03 -6.78 13.72
CA LEU A 295 -0.96 -5.66 13.94
C LEU A 295 -2.43 -6.08 14.13
N GLY A 296 -2.79 -7.32 13.80
CA GLY A 296 -4.16 -7.83 13.95
C GLY A 296 -5.05 -7.62 12.73
N ASN A 297 -6.33 -7.98 12.90
CA ASN A 297 -7.29 -8.00 11.78
C ASN A 297 -7.68 -6.61 11.28
N ASP A 298 -7.64 -5.59 12.12
CA ASP A 298 -8.00 -4.20 11.77
C ASP A 298 -7.14 -3.67 10.61
N TRP A 299 -5.88 -4.12 10.54
CA TRP A 299 -4.98 -3.75 9.44
C TRP A 299 -5.18 -4.55 8.16
N LEU A 300 -6.08 -5.54 8.12
CA LEU A 300 -6.42 -6.25 6.90
C LEU A 300 -7.50 -5.50 6.09
N SER A 301 -7.32 -4.22 5.90
CA SER A 301 -8.25 -3.37 5.14
C SER A 301 -7.49 -2.34 4.31
N PRO A 302 -8.05 -1.87 3.17
CA PRO A 302 -7.39 -0.87 2.33
C PRO A 302 -7.16 0.48 3.03
N HIS A 303 -7.79 0.72 4.17
CA HIS A 303 -7.59 1.94 4.96
C HIS A 303 -6.27 1.94 5.75
N LEU A 304 -5.72 0.75 6.06
CA LEU A 304 -4.51 0.61 6.87
C LEU A 304 -3.45 -0.30 6.23
N PHE A 305 -3.79 -0.96 5.11
CA PHE A 305 -2.84 -1.79 4.37
C PHE A 305 -3.02 -1.63 2.87
N ARG A 306 -1.95 -1.37 2.16
CA ARG A 306 -1.91 -1.32 0.70
C ARG A 306 -0.73 -2.11 0.15
N ILE A 307 -0.85 -2.60 -1.06
CA ILE A 307 0.24 -3.27 -1.80
C ILE A 307 0.46 -2.48 -3.09
N GLY A 308 1.60 -1.81 -3.20
CA GLY A 308 1.98 -1.11 -4.44
C GLY A 308 2.44 -2.10 -5.49
N ALA A 309 1.59 -2.40 -6.48
CA ALA A 309 1.88 -3.41 -7.49
C ALA A 309 1.14 -3.15 -8.81
N SER A 310 1.64 -3.78 -9.89
CA SER A 310 0.99 -3.85 -11.20
C SER A 310 0.68 -5.31 -11.56
N SER A 311 1.70 -6.13 -11.81
CA SER A 311 1.55 -7.51 -12.30
C SER A 311 0.97 -8.51 -11.28
N LEU A 312 0.96 -8.16 -10.00
CA LEU A 312 0.40 -9.00 -8.94
C LEU A 312 -1.07 -9.37 -9.21
N LEU A 313 -1.86 -8.41 -9.71
CA LEU A 313 -3.28 -8.63 -9.95
C LEU A 313 -3.52 -9.80 -10.91
N SER A 314 -2.77 -9.89 -12.01
CA SER A 314 -2.91 -10.99 -12.96
C SER A 314 -2.55 -12.36 -12.37
N ASP A 315 -1.57 -12.41 -11.46
CA ASP A 315 -1.25 -13.67 -10.78
C ASP A 315 -2.37 -14.08 -9.80
N ILE A 316 -2.97 -13.11 -9.10
CA ILE A 316 -4.12 -13.39 -8.23
C ILE A 316 -5.32 -13.87 -9.04
N GLU A 317 -5.64 -13.26 -10.19
CA GLU A 317 -6.71 -13.71 -11.09
C GLU A 317 -6.51 -15.18 -11.49
N ARG A 318 -5.29 -15.54 -11.89
CA ARG A 318 -4.95 -16.93 -12.27
C ARG A 318 -5.08 -17.91 -11.10
N GLN A 319 -4.70 -17.52 -9.89
CA GLN A 319 -4.86 -18.35 -8.69
C GLN A 319 -6.34 -18.53 -8.32
N LEU A 320 -7.16 -17.52 -8.45
CA LEU A 320 -8.61 -17.61 -8.21
C LEU A 320 -9.28 -18.48 -9.28
N GLU A 321 -8.90 -18.35 -10.56
CA GLU A 321 -9.41 -19.23 -11.61
C GLU A 321 -9.00 -20.69 -11.37
N HIS A 322 -7.75 -20.92 -10.93
CA HIS A 322 -7.30 -22.26 -10.55
C HIS A 322 -8.11 -22.80 -9.36
N HIS A 323 -8.41 -21.99 -8.37
CA HIS A 323 -9.24 -22.39 -7.23
C HIS A 323 -10.63 -22.87 -7.66
N LEU A 324 -11.24 -22.18 -8.63
CA LEU A 324 -12.59 -22.49 -9.10
C LEU A 324 -12.64 -23.68 -10.07
N THR A 325 -11.61 -23.81 -10.94
CA THR A 325 -11.66 -24.75 -12.08
C THR A 325 -10.71 -25.93 -11.95
N GLY A 326 -9.75 -25.86 -11.01
CA GLY A 326 -8.65 -26.81 -10.88
C GLY A 326 -7.56 -26.66 -11.98
N ARG A 327 -7.65 -25.65 -12.86
CA ARG A 327 -6.74 -25.43 -13.98
C ARG A 327 -6.20 -24.00 -13.98
N TYR A 328 -4.92 -23.83 -14.29
CA TYR A 328 -4.34 -22.50 -14.50
C TYR A 328 -4.74 -21.97 -15.87
N SER A 329 -5.20 -20.71 -15.90
CA SER A 329 -5.48 -20.00 -17.14
C SER A 329 -4.23 -19.70 -17.94
N ALA A 330 -4.38 -19.51 -19.26
CA ALA A 330 -3.31 -19.04 -20.11
C ALA A 330 -2.81 -17.65 -19.63
N TYR A 331 -1.51 -17.38 -19.82
CA TYR A 331 -0.88 -16.15 -19.35
C TYR A 331 -1.55 -14.88 -19.89
N ASN A 332 -2.01 -14.93 -21.15
CA ASN A 332 -2.64 -13.79 -21.84
C ASN A 332 -4.15 -13.67 -21.63
N ARG A 333 -4.75 -14.55 -20.81
CA ARG A 333 -6.21 -14.50 -20.54
C ARG A 333 -6.61 -13.33 -19.65
N HIS A 334 -5.71 -12.89 -18.77
CA HIS A 334 -5.90 -11.77 -17.86
C HIS A 334 -4.98 -10.62 -18.27
N PRO A 335 -5.41 -9.78 -19.23
CA PRO A 335 -4.58 -8.71 -19.73
C PRO A 335 -4.26 -7.72 -18.63
N MET A 336 -3.01 -7.29 -18.61
CA MET A 336 -2.54 -6.17 -17.80
C MET A 336 -3.14 -4.87 -18.30
N ALA A 337 -3.26 -3.91 -17.39
CA ALA A 337 -3.67 -2.56 -17.71
C ALA A 337 -2.62 -1.84 -18.58
#